data_175fbd4af4e734aedb0a6a4227a58d8a
#
_entry.id   175fbd4af4e734aedb0a6a4227a58d8a
#
_cell.length_a   1.000
_cell.length_b   1.000
_cell.length_c   1.000
_cell.angle_alpha   90.00
_cell.angle_beta   90.00
_cell.angle_gamma   90.00
#
_symmetry.space_group_name_H-M   'P 1'
#
loop_
_entity.id
_entity.type
_entity.pdbx_description
1 polymer ?
#
loop_
_entity_poly.entity_id
_entity_poly.type
_entity_poly.pdbx_seq_one_letter_code
_entity_poly.pdbx_strand_id
1 'polypeptide(L)'
;EMIVDFPEITPIRTQIRVDAAYTYSKYIDNSLSYYYQNGWSHTSLANRSYQYVGIYANGDNPSATANGKRTHSLDANITAITRIPKARLIISCRLEASLVKRSQNISEYNGREYAFNVSQDNHTKTGGSIYDGNSYTAIYPVAYLDLNNEVHPFTETEAGNPEFAHLIRKSGNAYTFAADGYDPYFSANINITKEIGDHVSLSLNAINFTNSRPYVKSYATGVSAVFTPDFYYGLTCRVKF
;
A
#
# COMPACT_ATOMS: atom_id res chain seq x y z
N GLU A 1 14.27 8.36 7.97
CA GLU A 1 15.27 7.31 8.24
C GLU A 1 16.04 7.63 9.51
N MET A 2 16.32 6.63 10.32
CA MET A 2 17.11 6.72 11.54
C MET A 2 18.14 5.60 11.52
N ILE A 3 19.39 5.95 11.82
CA ILE A 3 20.48 5.00 11.94
C ILE A 3 21.22 5.29 13.25
N VAL A 4 21.41 4.26 14.06
CA VAL A 4 22.14 4.35 15.33
C VAL A 4 23.20 3.25 15.37
N ASP A 5 24.46 3.66 15.42
CA ASP A 5 25.58 2.78 15.67
C ASP A 5 25.98 2.88 17.14
N PHE A 6 25.92 1.76 17.85
CA PHE A 6 26.34 1.70 19.24
C PHE A 6 27.84 1.42 19.33
N PRO A 7 28.54 1.95 20.36
CA PRO A 7 29.91 1.59 20.63
C PRO A 7 30.09 0.07 20.77
N GLU A 8 31.28 -0.42 20.43
CA GLU A 8 31.59 -1.84 20.61
C GLU A 8 31.47 -2.24 22.08
N ILE A 9 30.71 -3.28 22.34
CA ILE A 9 30.62 -3.93 23.66
C ILE A 9 31.89 -4.76 23.85
N THR A 10 32.89 -4.16 24.45
CA THR A 10 34.27 -4.68 24.53
C THR A 10 34.37 -6.12 25.08
N PRO A 11 33.65 -6.52 26.15
CA PRO A 11 33.81 -7.89 26.71
C PRO A 11 33.48 -8.99 25.70
N ILE A 12 32.49 -8.75 24.82
CA ILE A 12 32.03 -9.70 23.81
C ILE A 12 32.44 -9.32 22.39
N ARG A 13 33.12 -8.20 22.22
CA ARG A 13 33.56 -7.65 20.92
C ARG A 13 32.44 -7.60 19.89
N THR A 14 31.31 -7.09 20.35
CA THR A 14 30.09 -6.99 19.53
C THR A 14 29.76 -5.55 19.26
N GLN A 15 29.58 -5.24 18.00
CA GLN A 15 29.05 -3.97 17.51
C GLN A 15 27.58 -4.15 17.14
N ILE A 16 26.74 -3.24 17.60
CA ILE A 16 25.30 -3.24 17.30
C ILE A 16 24.98 -2.00 16.49
N ARG A 17 24.21 -2.19 15.42
CA ARG A 17 23.60 -1.14 14.62
C ARG A 17 22.11 -1.34 14.56
N VAL A 18 21.36 -0.28 14.74
CA VAL A 18 19.90 -0.24 14.55
C VAL A 18 19.61 0.75 13.44
N ASP A 19 18.83 0.33 12.47
CA ASP A 19 18.31 1.18 11.41
C ASP A 19 16.81 1.02 11.28
N ALA A 20 16.10 2.12 11.03
CA ALA A 20 14.68 2.14 10.79
C ALA A 20 14.34 3.19 9.72
N ALA A 21 13.42 2.84 8.85
CA ALA A 21 12.93 3.72 7.80
C ALA A 21 11.42 3.72 7.76
N TYR A 22 10.82 4.92 7.86
CA TYR A 22 9.42 5.14 7.55
C TYR A 22 9.30 5.81 6.20
N THR A 23 8.48 5.23 5.35
CA THR A 23 8.18 5.77 4.03
C THR A 23 6.68 6.00 3.90
N TYR A 24 6.33 7.19 3.46
CA TYR A 24 4.97 7.55 3.07
C TYR A 24 5.00 8.08 1.64
N SER A 25 4.12 7.59 0.80
CA SER A 25 3.89 8.18 -0.51
C SER A 25 2.40 8.31 -0.79
N LYS A 26 2.03 9.39 -1.47
CA LYS A 26 0.69 9.66 -1.95
C LYS A 26 0.81 10.25 -3.35
N TYR A 27 0.06 9.70 -4.30
CA TYR A 27 -0.12 10.32 -5.59
C TYR A 27 -1.61 10.44 -5.91
N ILE A 28 -1.96 11.46 -6.68
CA ILE A 28 -3.32 11.73 -7.15
C ILE A 28 -3.21 12.20 -8.59
N ASP A 29 -4.05 11.67 -9.44
CA ASP A 29 -4.30 12.21 -10.77
C ASP A 29 -5.51 13.14 -10.68
N ASN A 30 -5.30 14.42 -10.98
CA ASN A 30 -6.36 15.43 -10.95
C ASN A 30 -7.16 15.53 -12.27
N SER A 31 -6.91 14.63 -13.21
CA SER A 31 -7.70 14.57 -14.44
C SER A 31 -9.14 14.17 -14.14
N LEU A 32 -10.06 14.77 -14.86
CA LEU A 32 -11.49 14.57 -14.72
C LEU A 32 -12.05 13.84 -15.92
N SER A 33 -13.04 12.99 -15.70
CA SER A 33 -13.81 12.34 -16.75
C SER A 33 -15.29 12.68 -16.63
N TYR A 34 -15.99 12.59 -17.75
CA TYR A 34 -17.41 12.89 -17.85
C TYR A 34 -18.21 11.61 -18.01
N TYR A 35 -19.35 11.54 -17.34
CA TYR A 35 -20.31 10.45 -17.50
C TYR A 35 -21.72 10.99 -17.73
N TYR A 36 -22.37 10.44 -18.73
CA TYR A 36 -23.80 10.63 -19.00
C TYR A 36 -24.44 9.28 -19.32
N GLN A 37 -25.74 9.22 -19.29
CA GLN A 37 -26.49 7.95 -19.31
C GLN A 37 -26.09 6.98 -20.45
N ASN A 38 -25.62 7.48 -21.58
CA ASN A 38 -25.25 6.69 -22.75
C ASN A 38 -23.75 6.37 -22.82
N GLY A 39 -22.95 6.73 -21.84
CA GLY A 39 -21.57 6.33 -21.75
C GLY A 39 -20.61 7.31 -21.10
N TRP A 40 -19.36 6.88 -21.00
CA TRP A 40 -18.25 7.68 -20.52
C TRP A 40 -17.58 8.45 -21.65
N SER A 41 -17.10 9.64 -21.32
CA SER A 41 -16.23 10.41 -22.17
C SER A 41 -15.15 11.09 -21.34
N HIS A 42 -13.93 11.16 -21.85
CA HIS A 42 -12.86 11.91 -21.22
C HIS A 42 -13.00 13.42 -21.43
N THR A 43 -13.32 13.82 -22.63
CA THR A 43 -13.24 15.22 -23.04
C THR A 43 -14.39 15.69 -23.93
N SER A 44 -15.17 14.76 -24.52
CA SER A 44 -16.20 15.09 -25.50
C SER A 44 -17.61 14.84 -24.97
N LEU A 45 -18.44 15.84 -25.13
CA LEU A 45 -19.88 15.78 -24.82
C LEU A 45 -20.72 15.72 -26.12
N ALA A 46 -20.11 15.38 -27.25
CA ALA A 46 -20.73 15.46 -28.57
C ALA A 46 -22.01 14.63 -28.72
N ASN A 47 -22.11 13.50 -28.00
CA ASN A 47 -23.28 12.61 -28.06
C ASN A 47 -24.22 12.76 -26.84
N ARG A 48 -24.09 13.84 -26.10
CA ARG A 48 -24.96 14.18 -24.98
C ARG A 48 -26.38 14.49 -25.48
N SER A 49 -27.38 13.81 -24.97
CA SER A 49 -28.80 14.05 -25.30
C SER A 49 -29.48 14.79 -24.16
N TYR A 50 -29.22 16.09 -24.02
CA TYR A 50 -29.91 16.99 -23.08
C TYR A 50 -30.15 16.38 -21.70
N GLN A 51 -29.12 15.87 -21.09
CA GLN A 51 -29.15 15.23 -19.79
C GLN A 51 -28.06 15.77 -18.87
N TYR A 52 -28.21 15.60 -17.58
CA TYR A 52 -27.14 15.90 -16.62
C TYR A 52 -25.90 15.05 -16.91
N VAL A 53 -24.73 15.64 -16.76
CA VAL A 53 -23.44 15.00 -16.97
C VAL A 53 -22.63 15.09 -15.69
N GLY A 54 -22.32 13.96 -15.07
CA GLY A 54 -21.43 13.91 -13.92
C GLY A 54 -19.97 14.13 -14.34
N ILE A 55 -19.25 14.89 -13.55
CA ILE A 55 -17.79 15.13 -13.67
C ILE A 55 -17.12 14.44 -12.49
N TYR A 56 -16.20 13.51 -12.76
CA TYR A 56 -15.63 12.62 -11.75
C TYR A 56 -14.12 12.75 -11.66
N ALA A 57 -13.61 12.69 -10.42
CA ALA A 57 -12.18 12.61 -10.11
C ALA A 57 -11.71 11.14 -10.14
N ASN A 58 -11.59 10.57 -11.31
CA ASN A 58 -11.15 9.18 -11.52
C ASN A 58 -9.93 9.10 -12.45
N GLY A 59 -9.17 10.17 -12.54
CA GLY A 59 -8.06 10.28 -13.45
C GLY A 59 -8.52 10.28 -14.91
N ASP A 60 -7.63 10.02 -15.81
CA ASP A 60 -7.93 9.96 -17.24
C ASP A 60 -8.56 8.62 -17.66
N ASN A 61 -8.94 7.78 -16.71
CA ASN A 61 -9.56 6.49 -16.97
C ASN A 61 -11.03 6.49 -16.52
N PRO A 62 -12.00 6.58 -17.45
CA PRO A 62 -13.42 6.62 -17.12
C PRO A 62 -13.94 5.37 -16.42
N SER A 63 -13.24 4.25 -16.52
CA SER A 63 -13.59 3.01 -15.85
C SER A 63 -13.00 2.90 -14.44
N ALA A 64 -12.07 3.79 -14.06
CA ALA A 64 -11.44 3.75 -12.77
C ALA A 64 -12.37 4.22 -11.65
N THR A 65 -12.25 3.61 -10.49
CA THR A 65 -12.95 3.99 -9.26
C THR A 65 -12.10 4.91 -8.40
N ALA A 66 -10.77 4.82 -8.55
CA ALA A 66 -9.79 5.56 -7.79
C ALA A 66 -8.92 6.40 -8.73
N ASN A 67 -8.53 7.59 -8.29
CA ASN A 67 -7.61 8.45 -9.02
C ASN A 67 -6.24 8.55 -8.36
N GLY A 68 -5.99 7.78 -7.32
CA GLY A 68 -4.73 7.81 -6.62
C GLY A 68 -4.52 6.64 -5.66
N LYS A 69 -3.37 6.68 -5.01
CA LYS A 69 -2.97 5.67 -4.02
C LYS A 69 -2.10 6.29 -2.95
N ARG A 70 -2.27 5.84 -1.73
CA ARG A 70 -1.36 6.12 -0.62
C ARG A 70 -0.73 4.83 -0.12
N THR A 71 0.55 4.90 0.24
CA THR A 71 1.29 3.78 0.79
C THR A 71 2.05 4.20 2.03
N HIS A 72 2.16 3.28 2.98
CA HIS A 72 2.95 3.43 4.20
C HIS A 72 3.81 2.20 4.37
N SER A 73 5.09 2.38 4.72
CA SER A 73 5.93 1.30 5.21
C SER A 73 6.77 1.77 6.39
N LEU A 74 6.95 0.90 7.35
CA LEU A 74 7.89 1.06 8.46
C LEU A 74 8.67 -0.24 8.57
N ASP A 75 9.93 -0.18 8.21
CA ASP A 75 10.86 -1.29 8.29
C ASP A 75 11.97 -0.93 9.29
N ALA A 76 12.40 -1.88 10.10
CA ALA A 76 13.46 -1.72 11.08
C ALA A 76 14.38 -2.93 11.09
N ASN A 77 15.67 -2.70 11.34
CA ASN A 77 16.66 -3.76 11.37
C ASN A 77 17.57 -3.58 12.58
N ILE A 78 18.03 -4.70 13.14
CA ILE A 78 19.07 -4.74 14.14
C ILE A 78 20.18 -5.64 13.60
N THR A 79 21.37 -5.10 13.44
CA THR A 79 22.56 -5.85 13.02
C THR A 79 23.53 -5.93 14.18
N ALA A 80 23.93 -7.15 14.53
CA ALA A 80 24.97 -7.42 15.53
C ALA A 80 26.15 -8.13 14.87
N ILE A 81 27.34 -7.58 15.02
CA ILE A 81 28.59 -8.15 14.49
C ILE A 81 29.52 -8.45 15.65
N THR A 82 29.76 -9.73 15.88
CA THR A 82 30.67 -10.23 16.93
C THR A 82 31.95 -10.75 16.30
N ARG A 83 33.09 -10.25 16.78
CA ARG A 83 34.41 -10.68 16.33
C ARG A 83 35.09 -11.46 17.43
N ILE A 84 35.54 -12.69 17.14
CA ILE A 84 36.26 -13.57 18.06
C ILE A 84 37.65 -13.84 17.49
N PRO A 85 38.64 -12.90 17.74
CA PRO A 85 39.94 -12.98 17.09
C PRO A 85 40.72 -14.27 17.41
N LYS A 86 40.63 -14.74 18.64
CA LYS A 86 41.31 -16.00 19.05
C LYS A 86 40.84 -17.20 18.23
N ALA A 87 39.56 -17.20 17.81
CA ALA A 87 38.99 -18.23 16.97
C ALA A 87 39.01 -17.85 15.48
N ARG A 88 39.50 -16.66 15.11
CA ARG A 88 39.39 -16.12 13.73
C ARG A 88 37.96 -16.25 13.17
N LEU A 89 36.97 -15.87 13.98
CA LEU A 89 35.56 -16.05 13.69
C LEU A 89 34.87 -14.68 13.72
N ILE A 90 34.01 -14.46 12.73
CA ILE A 90 33.12 -13.30 12.65
C ILE A 90 31.68 -13.84 12.53
N ILE A 91 30.81 -13.40 13.42
CA ILE A 91 29.40 -13.74 13.40
C ILE A 91 28.62 -12.44 13.16
N SER A 92 27.86 -12.37 12.10
CA SER A 92 26.93 -11.28 11.80
C SER A 92 25.51 -11.83 11.87
N CYS A 93 24.69 -11.26 12.73
CA CYS A 93 23.27 -11.54 12.80
C CYS A 93 22.49 -10.27 12.47
N ARG A 94 21.50 -10.38 11.59
CA ARG A 94 20.59 -9.29 11.26
C ARG A 94 19.16 -9.76 11.51
N LEU A 95 18.49 -9.03 12.41
CA LEU A 95 17.04 -9.14 12.63
C LEU A 95 16.36 -8.08 11.78
N GLU A 96 15.38 -8.48 11.01
CA GLU A 96 14.60 -7.63 10.14
C GLU A 96 13.16 -7.63 10.62
N ALA A 97 12.56 -6.45 10.72
CA ALA A 97 11.18 -6.25 11.11
C ALA A 97 10.46 -5.40 10.07
N SER A 98 9.41 -5.91 9.46
CA SER A 98 8.46 -5.11 8.71
C SER A 98 7.26 -4.87 9.59
N LEU A 99 7.18 -3.66 10.16
CA LEU A 99 6.21 -3.30 11.20
C LEU A 99 4.92 -2.77 10.60
N VAL A 100 5.02 -2.06 9.48
CA VAL A 100 3.87 -1.53 8.74
C VAL A 100 4.15 -1.69 7.26
N LYS A 101 3.22 -2.29 6.53
CA LYS A 101 3.21 -2.27 5.06
C LYS A 101 1.76 -2.19 4.61
N ARG A 102 1.33 -0.99 4.25
CA ARG A 102 -0.06 -0.73 3.88
C ARG A 102 -0.15 0.08 2.60
N SER A 103 -1.14 -0.23 1.81
CA SER A 103 -1.46 0.48 0.58
C SER A 103 -2.98 0.65 0.49
N GLN A 104 -3.42 1.81 0.05
CA GLN A 104 -4.84 2.12 -0.04
C GLN A 104 -5.11 2.96 -1.28
N ASN A 105 -6.08 2.54 -2.08
CA ASN A 105 -6.60 3.38 -3.15
C ASN A 105 -7.34 4.57 -2.55
N ILE A 106 -7.28 5.70 -3.23
CA ILE A 106 -7.99 6.92 -2.86
C ILE A 106 -8.71 7.49 -4.08
N SER A 107 -9.80 8.19 -3.82
CA SER A 107 -10.46 9.04 -4.82
C SER A 107 -10.59 10.41 -4.20
N GLU A 108 -9.72 11.32 -4.60
CA GLU A 108 -9.60 12.64 -3.98
C GLU A 108 -9.47 13.73 -5.05
N TYR A 109 -10.15 14.83 -4.83
CA TYR A 109 -10.02 16.04 -5.64
C TYR A 109 -10.09 17.26 -4.74
N ASN A 110 -9.12 18.16 -4.86
CA ASN A 110 -9.02 19.38 -4.04
C ASN A 110 -9.14 19.11 -2.53
N GLY A 111 -8.55 18.00 -2.03
CA GLY A 111 -8.52 17.65 -0.61
C GLY A 111 -9.79 16.99 -0.08
N ARG A 112 -10.78 16.71 -0.94
CA ARG A 112 -12.00 15.99 -0.57
C ARG A 112 -12.05 14.62 -1.22
N GLU A 113 -12.56 13.62 -0.48
CA GLU A 113 -12.80 12.29 -1.01
C GLU A 113 -14.17 12.23 -1.72
N TYR A 114 -14.22 11.54 -2.86
CA TYR A 114 -15.39 11.44 -3.71
C TYR A 114 -15.84 9.99 -4.00
N ALA A 115 -15.17 9.00 -3.43
CA ALA A 115 -15.64 7.64 -3.52
C ALA A 115 -15.44 6.90 -2.21
N PHE A 116 -16.40 6.05 -1.85
CA PHE A 116 -16.50 5.42 -0.54
C PHE A 116 -16.97 3.98 -0.67
N ASN A 117 -16.40 3.11 0.17
CA ASN A 117 -16.96 1.78 0.36
C ASN A 117 -18.28 1.91 1.13
N VAL A 118 -19.32 1.26 0.62
CA VAL A 118 -20.64 1.16 1.25
C VAL A 118 -20.87 -0.29 1.63
N SER A 119 -21.10 -0.55 2.91
CA SER A 119 -21.43 -1.87 3.43
C SER A 119 -22.68 -1.79 4.31
N GLN A 120 -23.16 -2.93 4.73
CA GLN A 120 -24.29 -3.01 5.65
C GLN A 120 -24.09 -2.15 6.91
N ASP A 121 -22.86 -2.07 7.41
CA ASP A 121 -22.53 -1.37 8.65
C ASP A 121 -22.31 0.14 8.46
N ASN A 122 -22.07 0.60 7.25
CA ASN A 122 -21.69 2.00 6.98
C ASN A 122 -22.42 2.66 5.82
N HIS A 123 -23.54 2.09 5.38
CA HIS A 123 -24.34 2.63 4.26
C HIS A 123 -24.80 4.08 4.48
N THR A 124 -24.91 4.51 5.73
CA THR A 124 -25.32 5.87 6.09
C THR A 124 -24.21 6.91 5.98
N LYS A 125 -22.94 6.49 5.90
CA LYS A 125 -21.80 7.41 5.84
C LYS A 125 -21.63 8.10 4.50
N THR A 126 -22.29 7.62 3.48
CA THR A 126 -22.11 8.08 2.10
C THR A 126 -23.14 9.10 1.67
N GLY A 127 -23.64 9.93 2.61
CA GLY A 127 -24.46 11.10 2.35
C GLY A 127 -25.48 10.92 1.23
N GLY A 128 -26.58 10.23 1.48
CA GLY A 128 -27.65 10.03 0.51
C GLY A 128 -27.44 8.89 -0.49
N SER A 129 -26.42 8.07 -0.35
CA SER A 129 -26.30 6.84 -1.13
C SER A 129 -27.41 5.87 -0.76
N ILE A 130 -28.07 5.31 -1.78
CA ILE A 130 -29.13 4.32 -1.59
C ILE A 130 -28.45 2.97 -1.35
N TYR A 131 -28.55 2.45 -0.14
CA TYR A 131 -28.16 1.10 0.19
C TYR A 131 -29.28 0.12 -0.17
N ASP A 132 -28.97 -0.88 -0.99
CA ASP A 132 -29.90 -1.87 -1.53
C ASP A 132 -29.75 -3.28 -0.91
N GLY A 133 -29.05 -3.38 0.20
CA GLY A 133 -28.73 -4.64 0.87
C GLY A 133 -27.40 -5.26 0.47
N ASN A 134 -26.75 -4.76 -0.58
CA ASN A 134 -25.46 -5.25 -1.04
C ASN A 134 -24.34 -4.25 -0.75
N SER A 135 -23.15 -4.77 -0.43
CA SER A 135 -21.97 -3.93 -0.30
C SER A 135 -21.45 -3.52 -1.68
N TYR A 136 -21.08 -2.26 -1.83
CA TYR A 136 -20.56 -1.69 -3.08
C TYR A 136 -19.63 -0.50 -2.81
N THR A 137 -18.95 -0.01 -3.82
CA THR A 137 -18.29 1.29 -3.78
C THR A 137 -19.16 2.33 -4.46
N ALA A 138 -19.52 3.41 -3.74
CA ALA A 138 -20.19 4.57 -4.30
C ALA A 138 -19.14 5.58 -4.82
N ILE A 139 -19.36 6.10 -6.02
CA ILE A 139 -18.50 7.10 -6.68
C ILE A 139 -19.37 8.31 -6.95
N TYR A 140 -19.02 9.41 -6.28
CA TYR A 140 -19.71 10.70 -6.39
C TYR A 140 -19.02 11.58 -7.44
N PRO A 141 -19.76 12.35 -8.23
CA PRO A 141 -19.14 13.38 -9.06
C PRO A 141 -18.62 14.52 -8.19
N VAL A 142 -17.58 15.19 -8.67
CA VAL A 142 -17.06 16.43 -8.06
C VAL A 142 -17.93 17.63 -8.44
N ALA A 143 -18.54 17.56 -9.64
CA ALA A 143 -19.44 18.56 -10.20
C ALA A 143 -20.35 17.88 -11.21
N TYR A 144 -21.32 18.62 -11.73
CA TYR A 144 -22.15 18.17 -12.85
C TYR A 144 -22.43 19.33 -13.82
N LEU A 145 -22.72 18.97 -15.06
CA LEU A 145 -23.27 19.89 -16.05
C LEU A 145 -24.79 19.76 -16.06
N ASP A 146 -25.45 20.88 -15.99
CA ASP A 146 -26.90 20.96 -16.16
C ASP A 146 -27.34 20.85 -17.64
N LEU A 147 -28.63 21.03 -17.90
CA LEU A 147 -29.19 20.97 -19.25
C LEU A 147 -28.75 22.15 -20.14
N ASN A 148 -28.28 23.25 -19.54
CA ASN A 148 -27.78 24.42 -20.22
C ASN A 148 -26.27 24.39 -20.43
N ASN A 149 -25.57 23.33 -20.00
CA ASN A 149 -24.12 23.18 -19.97
C ASN A 149 -23.42 24.07 -18.93
N GLU A 150 -24.12 24.52 -17.91
CA GLU A 150 -23.51 25.21 -16.79
C GLU A 150 -22.96 24.18 -15.76
N VAL A 151 -21.76 24.48 -15.23
CA VAL A 151 -21.10 23.63 -14.26
C VAL A 151 -21.56 23.98 -12.86
N HIS A 152 -22.06 23.00 -12.15
CA HIS A 152 -22.49 23.13 -10.75
C HIS A 152 -21.70 22.17 -9.85
N PRO A 153 -21.34 22.57 -8.63
CA PRO A 153 -20.73 21.67 -7.66
C PRO A 153 -21.73 20.58 -7.26
N PHE A 154 -21.25 19.34 -7.13
CA PHE A 154 -22.06 18.24 -6.58
C PHE A 154 -21.84 18.18 -5.09
N THR A 155 -22.88 18.48 -4.32
CA THR A 155 -22.84 18.56 -2.85
C THR A 155 -23.71 17.48 -2.21
N GLU A 156 -23.80 17.49 -0.89
CA GLU A 156 -24.70 16.60 -0.14
C GLU A 156 -26.17 16.84 -0.47
N THR A 157 -26.51 18.06 -0.91
CA THR A 157 -27.87 18.40 -1.32
C THR A 157 -28.26 17.64 -2.59
N GLU A 158 -27.39 17.65 -3.60
CA GLU A 158 -27.61 16.91 -4.84
C GLU A 158 -27.55 15.40 -4.59
N ALA A 159 -26.65 14.95 -3.72
CA ALA A 159 -26.53 13.53 -3.34
C ALA A 159 -27.80 12.99 -2.66
N GLY A 160 -28.52 13.83 -1.93
CA GLY A 160 -29.79 13.49 -1.28
C GLY A 160 -31.02 13.62 -2.21
N ASN A 161 -30.88 14.21 -3.39
CA ASN A 161 -31.99 14.43 -4.31
C ASN A 161 -32.13 13.25 -5.31
N PRO A 162 -33.30 12.58 -5.37
CA PRO A 162 -33.53 11.47 -6.30
C PRO A 162 -33.28 11.80 -7.78
N GLU A 163 -33.44 13.07 -8.18
CA GLU A 163 -33.18 13.53 -9.54
C GLU A 163 -31.71 13.28 -9.97
N PHE A 164 -30.76 13.41 -9.03
CA PHE A 164 -29.35 13.23 -9.29
C PHE A 164 -28.82 11.83 -8.90
N ALA A 165 -29.68 10.93 -8.40
CA ALA A 165 -29.27 9.61 -7.94
C ALA A 165 -28.55 8.80 -9.03
N HIS A 166 -28.90 9.00 -10.30
CA HIS A 166 -28.27 8.35 -11.45
C HIS A 166 -26.81 8.81 -11.70
N LEU A 167 -26.40 9.94 -11.12
CA LEU A 167 -25.02 10.42 -11.17
C LEU A 167 -24.14 9.75 -10.11
N ILE A 168 -24.70 9.13 -9.08
CA ILE A 168 -23.91 8.38 -8.11
C ILE A 168 -23.64 6.99 -8.69
N ARG A 169 -22.40 6.75 -9.10
CA ARG A 169 -21.99 5.48 -9.70
C ARG A 169 -21.76 4.42 -8.63
N LYS A 170 -22.09 3.18 -8.95
CA LYS A 170 -21.85 2.04 -8.07
C LYS A 170 -20.90 1.06 -8.76
N SER A 171 -19.85 0.66 -8.04
CA SER A 171 -18.97 -0.44 -8.43
C SER A 171 -19.27 -1.66 -7.54
N GLY A 172 -19.35 -2.85 -8.12
CA GLY A 172 -19.60 -4.08 -7.38
C GLY A 172 -18.48 -4.51 -6.44
N ASN A 173 -17.32 -3.84 -6.47
CA ASN A 173 -16.24 -4.09 -5.51
C ASN A 173 -16.42 -3.19 -4.28
N ALA A 174 -16.93 -3.76 -3.19
CA ALA A 174 -17.19 -3.05 -1.94
C ALA A 174 -15.91 -2.66 -1.17
N TYR A 175 -14.75 -3.14 -1.56
CA TYR A 175 -13.51 -2.99 -0.80
C TYR A 175 -12.43 -2.20 -1.53
N THR A 176 -12.77 -1.51 -2.62
CA THR A 176 -11.80 -0.76 -3.45
C THR A 176 -10.92 0.19 -2.63
N PHE A 177 -11.48 0.82 -1.58
CA PHE A 177 -10.80 1.79 -0.73
C PHE A 177 -10.41 1.24 0.65
N ALA A 178 -10.48 -0.06 0.85
CA ALA A 178 -9.92 -0.68 2.04
C ALA A 178 -8.39 -0.69 1.97
N ALA A 179 -7.74 -0.57 3.12
CA ALA A 179 -6.29 -0.62 3.19
C ALA A 179 -5.80 -2.08 3.11
N ASP A 180 -5.03 -2.40 2.09
CA ASP A 180 -4.32 -3.67 1.97
C ASP A 180 -2.99 -3.62 2.70
N GLY A 181 -2.53 -4.75 3.23
CA GLY A 181 -1.25 -4.80 3.91
C GLY A 181 -0.86 -6.16 4.44
N TYR A 182 0.29 -6.15 5.09
CA TYR A 182 0.81 -7.32 5.81
C TYR A 182 0.64 -7.12 7.30
N ASP A 183 0.43 -8.21 8.01
CA ASP A 183 0.66 -8.22 9.44
C ASP A 183 2.15 -8.02 9.73
N PRO A 184 2.52 -7.39 10.84
CA PRO A 184 3.93 -7.25 11.21
C PRO A 184 4.63 -8.60 11.21
N TYR A 185 5.79 -8.66 10.59
CA TYR A 185 6.58 -9.88 10.59
C TYR A 185 8.05 -9.60 10.87
N PHE A 186 8.74 -10.64 11.33
CA PHE A 186 10.13 -10.59 11.70
C PHE A 186 10.86 -11.73 11.02
N SER A 187 12.03 -11.45 10.47
CA SER A 187 12.93 -12.47 9.95
C SER A 187 14.34 -12.27 10.51
N ALA A 188 15.13 -13.34 10.49
CA ALA A 188 16.51 -13.27 10.93
C ALA A 188 17.44 -13.92 9.91
N ASN A 189 18.57 -13.25 9.70
CA ASN A 189 19.65 -13.69 8.83
C ASN A 189 20.90 -13.83 9.65
N ILE A 190 21.71 -14.84 9.37
CA ILE A 190 23.00 -15.05 10.02
C ILE A 190 24.09 -15.35 9.00
N ASN A 191 25.24 -14.75 9.21
CA ASN A 191 26.46 -15.06 8.49
C ASN A 191 27.55 -15.40 9.51
N ILE A 192 28.19 -16.55 9.35
CA ILE A 192 29.30 -17.00 10.19
C ILE A 192 30.50 -17.20 9.26
N THR A 193 31.53 -16.39 9.45
CA THR A 193 32.78 -16.47 8.67
C THR A 193 33.92 -16.97 9.57
N LYS A 194 34.54 -18.03 9.15
CA LYS A 194 35.73 -18.61 9.76
C LYS A 194 36.95 -18.41 8.84
N GLU A 195 37.99 -17.76 9.35
CA GLU A 195 39.25 -17.67 8.65
C GLU A 195 40.15 -18.87 9.04
N ILE A 196 40.72 -19.52 8.02
CA ILE A 196 41.60 -20.68 8.15
C ILE A 196 42.96 -20.28 7.57
N GLY A 197 43.90 -20.03 8.46
CA GLY A 197 45.15 -19.42 8.09
C GLY A 197 44.93 -18.02 7.50
N ASP A 198 45.85 -17.58 6.64
CA ASP A 198 45.79 -16.23 6.06
C ASP A 198 45.21 -16.21 4.62
N HIS A 199 44.98 -17.40 4.07
CA HIS A 199 44.61 -17.56 2.67
C HIS A 199 43.18 -18.07 2.44
N VAL A 200 42.53 -18.68 3.42
CA VAL A 200 41.21 -19.30 3.24
C VAL A 200 40.17 -18.73 4.21
N SER A 201 39.01 -18.42 3.72
CA SER A 201 37.84 -18.16 4.59
C SER A 201 36.63 -18.96 4.14
N LEU A 202 35.90 -19.50 5.11
CA LEU A 202 34.63 -20.20 4.92
C LEU A 202 33.52 -19.37 5.57
N SER A 203 32.45 -19.10 4.81
CA SER A 203 31.29 -18.38 5.31
C SER A 203 30.03 -19.22 5.14
N LEU A 204 29.35 -19.47 6.23
CA LEU A 204 28.00 -20.02 6.25
C LEU A 204 27.00 -18.86 6.28
N ASN A 205 26.08 -18.84 5.32
CA ASN A 205 25.00 -17.86 5.25
C ASN A 205 23.68 -18.59 5.44
N ALA A 206 22.79 -18.05 6.28
CA ALA A 206 21.40 -18.47 6.35
C ALA A 206 20.52 -17.24 6.35
N ILE A 207 19.58 -17.17 5.41
CA ILE A 207 18.61 -16.09 5.22
C ILE A 207 17.25 -16.61 5.64
N ASN A 208 16.50 -15.78 6.39
CA ASN A 208 15.22 -16.14 6.96
C ASN A 208 15.26 -17.48 7.75
N PHE A 209 16.31 -17.67 8.57
CA PHE A 209 16.48 -18.91 9.33
C PHE A 209 15.36 -19.12 10.38
N THR A 210 14.61 -18.08 10.70
CA THR A 210 13.38 -18.16 11.51
C THR A 210 12.22 -18.79 10.77
N ASN A 211 12.34 -18.96 9.43
CA ASN A 211 11.29 -19.42 8.54
C ASN A 211 9.97 -18.64 8.74
N SER A 212 10.10 -17.33 8.90
CA SER A 212 8.97 -16.43 9.10
C SER A 212 8.08 -16.38 7.85
N ARG A 213 6.78 -16.53 8.06
CA ARG A 213 5.77 -16.56 6.99
C ARG A 213 4.65 -15.59 7.33
N PRO A 214 4.76 -14.31 6.93
CA PRO A 214 3.74 -13.32 7.25
C PRO A 214 2.42 -13.62 6.52
N TYR A 215 1.34 -13.32 7.20
CA TYR A 215 0.00 -13.40 6.64
C TYR A 215 -0.35 -12.09 5.95
N VAL A 216 -0.81 -12.20 4.70
CA VAL A 216 -1.24 -11.04 3.88
C VAL A 216 -2.75 -11.08 3.77
N LYS A 217 -3.39 -10.00 4.14
CA LYS A 217 -4.83 -9.81 3.96
C LYS A 217 -5.07 -8.69 2.97
N SER A 218 -5.61 -9.03 1.80
CA SER A 218 -6.08 -8.06 0.84
C SER A 218 -7.57 -7.81 1.04
N TYR A 219 -7.91 -6.64 1.53
CA TYR A 219 -9.30 -6.23 1.67
C TYR A 219 -9.91 -5.85 0.32
N ALA A 220 -9.10 -5.30 -0.59
CA ALA A 220 -9.59 -4.89 -1.91
C ALA A 220 -10.02 -6.07 -2.78
N THR A 221 -9.39 -7.23 -2.62
CA THR A 221 -9.72 -8.45 -3.38
C THR A 221 -10.46 -9.48 -2.55
N GLY A 222 -10.51 -9.33 -1.23
CA GLY A 222 -11.04 -10.32 -0.31
C GLY A 222 -10.18 -11.59 -0.19
N VAL A 223 -9.04 -11.62 -0.85
CA VAL A 223 -8.14 -12.79 -0.86
C VAL A 223 -7.15 -12.66 0.29
N SER A 224 -7.04 -13.74 1.05
CA SER A 224 -6.00 -13.87 2.07
C SER A 224 -4.96 -14.88 1.59
N ALA A 225 -3.69 -14.52 1.74
CA ALA A 225 -2.58 -15.35 1.32
C ALA A 225 -1.48 -15.36 2.39
N VAL A 226 -0.71 -16.44 2.44
CA VAL A 226 0.53 -16.50 3.21
C VAL A 226 1.66 -16.12 2.27
N PHE A 227 2.39 -15.07 2.61
CA PHE A 227 3.65 -14.77 1.93
C PHE A 227 4.73 -15.70 2.49
N THR A 228 5.37 -16.47 1.62
CA THR A 228 6.40 -17.44 1.99
C THR A 228 7.76 -16.98 1.47
N PRO A 229 8.47 -16.08 2.20
CA PRO A 229 9.84 -15.78 1.83
C PRO A 229 10.69 -17.03 1.99
N ASP A 230 11.57 -17.26 1.01
CA ASP A 230 12.38 -18.45 0.99
C ASP A 230 13.34 -18.50 2.18
N PHE A 231 13.43 -19.67 2.80
CA PHE A 231 14.55 -20.02 3.67
C PHE A 231 15.73 -20.43 2.76
N TYR A 232 16.81 -19.71 2.87
CA TYR A 232 18.02 -19.99 2.09
C TYR A 232 19.21 -20.20 3.01
N TYR A 233 20.05 -21.18 2.69
CA TYR A 233 21.37 -21.35 3.29
C TYR A 233 22.41 -21.63 2.22
N GLY A 234 23.63 -21.22 2.47
CA GLY A 234 24.72 -21.39 1.53
C GLY A 234 26.08 -21.38 2.22
N LEU A 235 27.03 -22.05 1.61
CA LEU A 235 28.43 -22.05 2.03
C LEU A 235 29.28 -21.37 0.94
N THR A 236 30.11 -20.41 1.36
CA THR A 236 31.04 -19.71 0.49
C THR A 236 32.46 -20.01 0.95
N CYS A 237 33.32 -20.47 0.05
CA CYS A 237 34.76 -20.58 0.27
C CYS A 237 35.46 -19.50 -0.54
N ARG A 238 36.31 -18.70 0.11
CA ARG A 238 37.16 -17.70 -0.53
C ARG A 238 38.61 -18.07 -0.31
N VAL A 239 39.36 -18.13 -1.38
CA VAL A 239 40.84 -18.35 -1.37
C VAL A 239 41.54 -17.06 -1.81
N LYS A 240 42.52 -16.63 -1.06
CA LYS A 240 43.40 -15.49 -1.40
C LYS A 240 44.73 -16.05 -1.84
N PHE A 241 45.22 -15.59 -2.97
CA PHE A 241 46.51 -15.94 -3.54
C PHE A 241 47.52 -14.86 -3.29
#